data_f2de5614f6e9ee97313b19a019f63cfc
#
_entry.id   f2de5614f6e9ee97313b19a019f63cfc
#
_cell.length_a   1.000
_cell.length_b   1.000
_cell.length_c   1.000
_cell.angle_alpha   90.00
_cell.angle_beta   90.00
_cell.angle_gamma   90.00
#
_symmetry.space_group_name_H-M   'P 1'
#
loop_
_entity.id
_entity.type
_entity.pdbx_description
1 polymer ?
#
loop_
_entity_poly.entity_id
_entity_poly.type
_entity_poly.pdbx_seq_one_letter_code
_entity_poly.pdbx_strand_id
1 'polypeptide(L)'
;MADAVRRIMEDMVPELEDLQKRGLASAREVRQLAKRRERLEYAIAKPGAARDDFLRYLQLELNLASLVACRRKRLSMPRRGASDWNIRKRVHFIFHRATRRFKGDERLWLQWADYCERTGAAKRLGRVYAQALSMLPACARLWVKAAAWEMDGRHNAGAARRLLQRGLRVNAAERSLWLAYFRFEL
;
A
#
# COMPACT_ATOMS: atom_id res chain seq x y z
N MET A 1 -2.45 7.79 -23.69
CA MET A 1 -2.94 8.06 -22.32
C MET A 1 -4.37 7.56 -22.14
N ALA A 2 -5.31 7.98 -22.97
CA ALA A 2 -6.72 7.56 -22.90
C ALA A 2 -6.88 6.02 -22.94
N ASP A 3 -6.20 5.34 -23.86
CA ASP A 3 -6.29 3.88 -24.01
C ASP A 3 -5.80 3.12 -22.79
N ALA A 4 -4.74 3.63 -22.13
CA ALA A 4 -4.24 3.00 -20.89
C ALA A 4 -5.25 3.14 -19.74
N VAL A 5 -5.89 4.32 -19.61
CA VAL A 5 -6.95 4.53 -18.61
C VAL A 5 -8.16 3.65 -18.94
N ARG A 6 -8.57 3.59 -20.21
CA ARG A 6 -9.68 2.76 -20.66
C ARG A 6 -9.46 1.28 -20.30
N ARG A 7 -8.28 0.73 -20.60
CA ARG A 7 -7.93 -0.65 -20.23
C ARG A 7 -8.02 -0.88 -18.71
N ILE A 8 -7.49 0.06 -17.92
CA ILE A 8 -7.60 -0.02 -16.46
C ILE A 8 -9.06 -0.01 -16.00
N MET A 9 -9.92 0.78 -16.65
CA MET A 9 -11.35 0.83 -16.33
C MET A 9 -12.06 -0.47 -16.72
N GLU A 10 -11.73 -1.05 -17.87
CA GLU A 10 -12.25 -2.35 -18.30
C GLU A 10 -11.88 -3.47 -17.31
N ASP A 11 -10.64 -3.49 -16.80
CA ASP A 11 -10.18 -4.42 -15.78
C ASP A 11 -10.94 -4.28 -14.44
N MET A 12 -11.66 -3.18 -14.22
CA MET A 12 -12.46 -2.94 -13.01
C MET A 12 -13.88 -3.52 -13.09
N VAL A 13 -14.38 -3.80 -14.27
CA VAL A 13 -15.78 -4.23 -14.49
C VAL A 13 -16.15 -5.45 -13.63
N PRO A 14 -15.35 -6.54 -13.61
CA PRO A 14 -15.70 -7.72 -12.81
C PRO A 14 -15.81 -7.43 -11.31
N GLU A 15 -15.00 -6.49 -10.78
CA GLU A 15 -15.08 -6.07 -9.38
C GLU A 15 -16.37 -5.32 -9.09
N LEU A 16 -16.75 -4.40 -9.98
CA LEU A 16 -17.96 -3.58 -9.86
C LEU A 16 -19.23 -4.44 -9.95
N GLU A 17 -19.24 -5.43 -10.84
CA GLU A 17 -20.32 -6.41 -10.92
C GLU A 17 -20.42 -7.28 -9.65
N ASP A 18 -19.29 -7.75 -9.11
CA ASP A 18 -19.30 -8.54 -7.86
C ASP A 18 -19.87 -7.74 -6.69
N LEU A 19 -19.49 -6.44 -6.58
CA LEU A 19 -20.06 -5.55 -5.56
C LEU A 19 -21.60 -5.44 -5.67
N GLN A 20 -22.10 -5.32 -6.89
CA GLN A 20 -23.54 -5.21 -7.15
C GLN A 20 -24.26 -6.54 -6.94
N LYS A 21 -23.76 -7.64 -7.49
CA LYS A 21 -24.34 -9.00 -7.36
C LYS A 21 -24.43 -9.44 -5.90
N ARG A 22 -23.46 -9.06 -5.08
CA ARG A 22 -23.43 -9.36 -3.64
C ARG A 22 -24.27 -8.39 -2.79
N GLY A 23 -24.90 -7.38 -3.37
CA GLY A 23 -25.65 -6.38 -2.62
C GLY A 23 -24.77 -5.46 -1.76
N LEU A 24 -23.45 -5.45 -1.98
CA LEU A 24 -22.50 -4.61 -1.25
C LEU A 24 -22.51 -3.16 -1.73
N ALA A 25 -22.96 -2.92 -2.96
CA ALA A 25 -23.19 -1.58 -3.51
C ALA A 25 -24.41 -1.58 -4.44
N SER A 26 -25.18 -0.50 -4.41
CA SER A 26 -26.28 -0.29 -5.33
C SER A 26 -25.78 0.08 -6.73
N ALA A 27 -26.61 -0.13 -7.77
CA ALA A 27 -26.25 0.25 -9.14
C ALA A 27 -25.89 1.75 -9.29
N ARG A 28 -26.51 2.62 -8.47
CA ARG A 28 -26.17 4.05 -8.43
C ARG A 28 -24.78 4.29 -7.85
N GLU A 29 -24.46 3.63 -6.74
CA GLU A 29 -23.13 3.74 -6.09
C GLU A 29 -22.03 3.19 -6.99
N VAL A 30 -22.25 2.07 -7.68
CA VAL A 30 -21.32 1.47 -8.64
C VAL A 30 -21.01 2.45 -9.77
N ARG A 31 -22.04 3.08 -10.37
CA ARG A 31 -21.82 4.09 -11.41
C ARG A 31 -21.06 5.30 -10.91
N GLN A 32 -21.36 5.78 -9.69
CA GLN A 32 -20.64 6.90 -9.08
C GLN A 32 -19.18 6.55 -8.78
N LEU A 33 -18.93 5.34 -8.30
CA LEU A 33 -17.59 4.84 -8.03
C LEU A 33 -16.76 4.76 -9.33
N ALA A 34 -17.33 4.20 -10.41
CA ALA A 34 -16.68 4.11 -11.71
C ALA A 34 -16.28 5.51 -12.22
N LYS A 35 -17.19 6.49 -12.19
CA LYS A 35 -16.91 7.87 -12.60
C LYS A 35 -15.82 8.53 -11.74
N ARG A 36 -15.79 8.29 -10.42
CA ARG A 36 -14.76 8.83 -9.53
C ARG A 36 -13.40 8.22 -9.82
N ARG A 37 -13.35 6.89 -10.01
CA ARG A 37 -12.12 6.18 -10.37
C ARG A 37 -11.57 6.66 -11.70
N GLU A 38 -12.41 6.81 -12.71
CA GLU A 38 -12.04 7.31 -14.02
C GLU A 38 -11.37 8.70 -13.93
N ARG A 39 -11.99 9.64 -13.20
CA ARG A 39 -11.43 10.98 -12.99
C ARG A 39 -10.06 10.92 -12.31
N LEU A 40 -9.90 10.06 -11.30
CA LEU A 40 -8.65 9.90 -10.57
C LEU A 40 -7.58 9.20 -11.41
N GLU A 41 -7.93 8.21 -12.23
CA GLU A 41 -7.02 7.59 -13.18
C GLU A 41 -6.49 8.61 -14.19
N TYR A 42 -7.35 9.47 -14.76
CA TYR A 42 -6.91 10.56 -15.60
C TYR A 42 -6.03 11.56 -14.86
N ALA A 43 -6.34 11.90 -13.60
CA ALA A 43 -5.53 12.81 -12.80
C ALA A 43 -4.11 12.28 -12.59
N ILE A 44 -3.96 11.00 -12.20
CA ILE A 44 -2.63 10.42 -11.96
C ILE A 44 -1.89 9.98 -13.23
N ALA A 45 -2.59 9.89 -14.36
CA ALA A 45 -1.97 9.59 -15.66
C ALA A 45 -1.30 10.81 -16.31
N LYS A 46 -1.64 12.03 -15.90
CA LYS A 46 -1.05 13.27 -16.44
C LYS A 46 0.45 13.34 -16.14
N PRO A 47 1.26 13.93 -17.05
CA PRO A 47 2.69 14.15 -16.82
C PRO A 47 2.98 14.97 -15.54
N GLY A 48 2.15 15.97 -15.24
CA GLY A 48 2.24 16.84 -14.06
C GLY A 48 1.45 16.36 -12.84
N ALA A 49 1.05 15.10 -12.75
CA ALA A 49 0.28 14.59 -11.61
C ALA A 49 1.02 14.83 -10.28
N ALA A 50 0.34 15.45 -9.33
CA ALA A 50 0.86 15.74 -8.01
C ALA A 50 0.76 14.51 -7.09
N ARG A 51 1.54 14.52 -6.00
CA ARG A 51 1.45 13.49 -4.96
C ARG A 51 0.04 13.38 -4.40
N ASP A 52 -0.63 14.52 -4.22
CA ASP A 52 -1.96 14.60 -3.63
C ASP A 52 -3.03 13.90 -4.49
N ASP A 53 -2.86 13.82 -5.81
CA ASP A 53 -3.77 13.08 -6.67
C ASP A 53 -3.72 11.58 -6.36
N PHE A 54 -2.53 11.04 -6.10
CA PHE A 54 -2.36 9.65 -5.65
C PHE A 54 -2.93 9.42 -4.25
N LEU A 55 -2.72 10.37 -3.33
CA LEU A 55 -3.27 10.26 -1.97
C LEU A 55 -4.79 10.31 -1.97
N ARG A 56 -5.42 11.17 -2.78
CA ARG A 56 -6.88 11.21 -2.97
C ARG A 56 -7.41 9.88 -3.51
N TYR A 57 -6.70 9.28 -4.45
CA TYR A 57 -7.11 7.99 -4.98
C TYR A 57 -6.96 6.87 -3.96
N LEU A 58 -5.84 6.82 -3.23
CA LEU A 58 -5.66 5.89 -2.12
C LEU A 58 -6.76 6.02 -1.07
N GLN A 59 -7.11 7.26 -0.70
CA GLN A 59 -8.18 7.51 0.27
C GLN A 59 -9.54 7.00 -0.21
N LEU A 60 -9.88 7.18 -1.49
CA LEU A 60 -11.10 6.62 -2.08
C LEU A 60 -11.14 5.10 -1.91
N GLU A 61 -10.06 4.40 -2.28
CA GLU A 61 -10.01 2.93 -2.24
C GLU A 61 -10.00 2.39 -0.79
N LEU A 62 -9.32 3.08 0.13
CA LEU A 62 -9.32 2.72 1.55
C LEU A 62 -10.70 2.90 2.18
N ASN A 63 -11.39 3.98 1.84
CA ASN A 63 -12.77 4.23 2.28
C ASN A 63 -13.72 3.17 1.72
N LEU A 64 -13.56 2.81 0.44
CA LEU A 64 -14.34 1.74 -0.19
C LEU A 64 -14.10 0.40 0.52
N ALA A 65 -12.84 0.05 0.79
CA ALA A 65 -12.51 -1.19 1.51
C ALA A 65 -13.18 -1.25 2.89
N SER A 66 -13.17 -0.13 3.63
CA SER A 66 -13.82 -0.01 4.94
C SER A 66 -15.34 -0.12 4.84
N LEU A 67 -15.96 0.54 3.85
CA LEU A 67 -17.40 0.48 3.59
C LEU A 67 -17.83 -0.95 3.25
N VAL A 68 -17.14 -1.61 2.34
CA VAL A 68 -17.40 -3.00 1.93
C VAL A 68 -17.27 -3.94 3.14
N ALA A 69 -16.25 -3.77 3.96
CA ALA A 69 -16.09 -4.57 5.18
C ALA A 69 -17.24 -4.36 6.18
N CYS A 70 -17.69 -3.12 6.37
CA CYS A 70 -18.83 -2.79 7.23
C CYS A 70 -20.14 -3.40 6.71
N ARG A 71 -20.43 -3.23 5.41
CA ARG A 71 -21.65 -3.78 4.77
C ARG A 71 -21.66 -5.31 4.80
N ARG A 72 -20.51 -5.94 4.57
CA ARG A 72 -20.38 -7.39 4.67
C ARG A 72 -20.72 -7.91 6.08
N LYS A 73 -20.27 -7.20 7.12
CA LYS A 73 -20.66 -7.55 8.50
C LYS A 73 -22.17 -7.44 8.71
N ARG A 74 -22.79 -6.36 8.24
CA ARG A 74 -24.26 -6.16 8.35
C ARG A 74 -25.07 -7.24 7.62
N LEU A 75 -24.57 -7.70 6.48
CA LEU A 75 -25.20 -8.75 5.68
C LEU A 75 -24.82 -10.16 6.14
N SER A 76 -24.12 -10.32 7.26
CA SER A 76 -23.66 -11.59 7.80
C SER A 76 -22.90 -12.48 6.80
N MET A 77 -22.12 -11.83 5.91
CA MET A 77 -21.33 -12.50 4.90
C MET A 77 -19.89 -12.77 5.41
N PRO A 78 -19.55 -13.98 5.89
CA PRO A 78 -18.23 -14.24 6.50
C PRO A 78 -17.11 -14.30 5.46
N ARG A 79 -17.41 -14.71 4.22
CA ARG A 79 -16.41 -14.95 3.18
C ARG A 79 -16.12 -13.67 2.38
N ARG A 80 -14.82 -13.41 2.17
CA ARG A 80 -14.35 -12.37 1.25
C ARG A 80 -14.59 -12.82 -0.19
N GLY A 81 -14.99 -11.88 -1.06
CA GLY A 81 -15.22 -12.15 -2.47
C GLY A 81 -14.13 -11.60 -3.38
N ALA A 82 -14.35 -11.70 -4.68
CA ALA A 82 -13.46 -11.17 -5.70
C ALA A 82 -13.25 -9.65 -5.55
N SER A 83 -14.30 -8.90 -5.22
CA SER A 83 -14.25 -7.45 -4.98
C SER A 83 -13.29 -7.08 -3.84
N ASP A 84 -13.30 -7.81 -2.72
CA ASP A 84 -12.38 -7.57 -1.60
C ASP A 84 -10.90 -7.71 -2.03
N TRP A 85 -10.60 -8.69 -2.89
CA TRP A 85 -9.27 -8.92 -3.44
C TRP A 85 -8.86 -7.85 -4.43
N ASN A 86 -9.75 -7.46 -5.32
CA ASN A 86 -9.47 -6.49 -6.37
C ASN A 86 -9.27 -5.09 -5.79
N ILE A 87 -10.04 -4.68 -4.77
CA ILE A 87 -9.83 -3.43 -4.05
C ILE A 87 -8.42 -3.40 -3.42
N ARG A 88 -8.01 -4.48 -2.74
CA ARG A 88 -6.66 -4.56 -2.17
C ARG A 88 -5.58 -4.50 -3.24
N LYS A 89 -5.73 -5.25 -4.32
CA LYS A 89 -4.81 -5.25 -5.46
C LYS A 89 -4.64 -3.84 -6.03
N ARG A 90 -5.75 -3.10 -6.12
CA ARG A 90 -5.76 -1.71 -6.60
C ARG A 90 -5.03 -0.76 -5.65
N VAL A 91 -5.27 -0.84 -4.35
CA VAL A 91 -4.52 -0.03 -3.37
C VAL A 91 -3.01 -0.24 -3.54
N HIS A 92 -2.56 -1.49 -3.65
CA HIS A 92 -1.16 -1.79 -3.91
C HIS A 92 -0.66 -1.26 -5.26
N PHE A 93 -1.49 -1.32 -6.29
CA PHE A 93 -1.17 -0.80 -7.62
C PHE A 93 -0.97 0.72 -7.60
N ILE A 94 -1.85 1.46 -6.89
CA ILE A 94 -1.73 2.92 -6.74
C ILE A 94 -0.46 3.27 -5.94
N PHE A 95 -0.18 2.60 -4.82
CA PHE A 95 1.07 2.78 -4.07
C PHE A 95 2.30 2.54 -4.93
N HIS A 96 2.32 1.46 -5.70
CA HIS A 96 3.43 1.15 -6.60
C HIS A 96 3.66 2.25 -7.65
N ARG A 97 2.58 2.79 -8.24
CA ARG A 97 2.68 3.91 -9.19
C ARG A 97 3.17 5.18 -8.50
N ALA A 98 2.65 5.48 -7.30
CA ALA A 98 3.06 6.64 -6.50
C ALA A 98 4.55 6.58 -6.13
N THR A 99 5.01 5.46 -5.59
CA THR A 99 6.42 5.29 -5.18
C THR A 99 7.39 5.27 -6.37
N ARG A 100 6.97 4.79 -7.53
CA ARG A 100 7.78 4.89 -8.76
C ARG A 100 7.93 6.34 -9.26
N ARG A 101 6.91 7.16 -9.06
CA ARG A 101 6.92 8.56 -9.47
C ARG A 101 7.62 9.44 -8.45
N PHE A 102 7.36 9.24 -7.17
CA PHE A 102 7.92 10.02 -6.05
C PHE A 102 8.88 9.14 -5.24
N LYS A 103 9.96 8.71 -5.88
CA LYS A 103 10.93 7.74 -5.31
C LYS A 103 11.54 8.22 -3.99
N GLY A 104 11.76 9.54 -3.85
CA GLY A 104 12.34 10.18 -2.66
C GLY A 104 11.36 10.44 -1.52
N ASP A 105 10.06 10.15 -1.68
CA ASP A 105 9.08 10.41 -0.63
C ASP A 105 9.01 9.25 0.37
N GLU A 106 9.73 9.39 1.47
CA GLU A 106 9.74 8.45 2.59
C GLU A 106 8.32 8.14 3.11
N ARG A 107 7.45 9.17 3.18
CA ARG A 107 6.10 9.02 3.74
C ARG A 107 5.24 8.05 2.94
N LEU A 108 5.37 8.06 1.60
CA LEU A 108 4.64 7.10 0.75
C LEU A 108 5.10 5.66 0.98
N TRP A 109 6.40 5.43 1.15
CA TRP A 109 6.93 4.10 1.44
C TRP A 109 6.47 3.59 2.79
N LEU A 110 6.51 4.45 3.82
CA LEU A 110 6.03 4.11 5.17
C LEU A 110 4.53 3.81 5.19
N GLN A 111 3.71 4.64 4.52
CA GLN A 111 2.27 4.40 4.41
C GLN A 111 1.95 3.08 3.70
N TRP A 112 2.73 2.73 2.65
CA TRP A 112 2.55 1.45 1.97
C TRP A 112 2.95 0.27 2.86
N ALA A 113 4.04 0.37 3.60
CA ALA A 113 4.45 -0.63 4.58
C ALA A 113 3.38 -0.81 5.67
N ASP A 114 2.92 0.27 6.29
CA ASP A 114 1.86 0.24 7.31
C ASP A 114 0.55 -0.39 6.77
N TYR A 115 0.21 -0.13 5.50
CA TYR A 115 -0.94 -0.78 4.86
C TYR A 115 -0.71 -2.29 4.69
N CYS A 116 0.49 -2.71 4.28
CA CYS A 116 0.84 -4.12 4.16
C CYS A 116 0.78 -4.85 5.52
N GLU A 117 1.26 -4.23 6.59
CA GLU A 117 1.19 -4.76 7.96
C GLU A 117 -0.26 -4.97 8.39
N ARG A 118 -1.08 -3.92 8.31
CA ARG A 118 -2.51 -3.98 8.68
C ARG A 118 -3.31 -5.01 7.89
N THR A 119 -2.93 -5.28 6.65
CA THR A 119 -3.64 -6.24 5.79
C THR A 119 -3.06 -7.66 5.83
N GLY A 120 -1.98 -7.88 6.58
CA GLY A 120 -1.29 -9.18 6.70
C GLY A 120 -0.58 -9.60 5.41
N ALA A 121 -0.18 -8.64 4.56
CA ALA A 121 0.46 -8.92 3.27
C ALA A 121 1.99 -9.12 3.41
N ALA A 122 2.43 -10.06 4.24
CA ALA A 122 3.83 -10.26 4.63
C ALA A 122 4.82 -10.39 3.46
N LYS A 123 4.48 -11.21 2.43
CA LYS A 123 5.35 -11.36 1.24
C LYS A 123 5.53 -10.04 0.47
N ARG A 124 4.48 -9.22 0.43
CA ARG A 124 4.53 -7.92 -0.22
C ARG A 124 5.30 -6.90 0.61
N LEU A 125 5.10 -6.91 1.92
CA LEU A 125 5.79 -6.03 2.86
C LEU A 125 7.32 -6.18 2.75
N GLY A 126 7.84 -7.40 2.72
CA GLY A 126 9.28 -7.63 2.51
C GLY A 126 9.80 -7.04 1.19
N ARG A 127 9.01 -7.12 0.10
CA ARG A 127 9.38 -6.48 -1.17
C ARG A 127 9.33 -4.95 -1.08
N VAL A 128 8.35 -4.40 -0.37
CA VAL A 128 8.22 -2.95 -0.16
C VAL A 128 9.42 -2.42 0.60
N TYR A 129 9.80 -3.07 1.72
CA TYR A 129 11.00 -2.66 2.47
C TYR A 129 12.28 -2.80 1.64
N ALA A 130 12.46 -3.90 0.90
CA ALA A 130 13.61 -4.07 0.03
C ALA A 130 13.73 -2.95 -1.03
N GLN A 131 12.61 -2.60 -1.68
CA GLN A 131 12.57 -1.52 -2.65
C GLN A 131 12.78 -0.14 -2.00
N ALA A 132 12.14 0.13 -0.86
CA ALA A 132 12.28 1.38 -0.14
C ALA A 132 13.73 1.62 0.30
N LEU A 133 14.39 0.61 0.86
CA LEU A 133 15.79 0.69 1.29
C LEU A 133 16.77 0.84 0.13
N SER A 134 16.44 0.33 -1.06
CA SER A 134 17.26 0.55 -2.26
C SER A 134 17.10 1.96 -2.82
N MET A 135 15.92 2.59 -2.68
CA MET A 135 15.64 3.94 -3.16
C MET A 135 16.06 5.03 -2.15
N LEU A 136 15.95 4.74 -0.86
CA LEU A 136 16.19 5.67 0.25
C LEU A 136 17.16 5.07 1.28
N PRO A 137 18.39 4.74 0.90
CA PRO A 137 19.35 4.11 1.82
C PRO A 137 19.73 5.01 3.00
N ALA A 138 19.63 6.34 2.85
CA ALA A 138 19.91 7.31 3.90
C ALA A 138 18.75 7.50 4.92
N CYS A 139 17.60 6.83 4.73
CA CYS A 139 16.47 6.94 5.63
C CYS A 139 16.56 5.93 6.77
N ALA A 140 17.09 6.32 7.92
CA ALA A 140 17.24 5.48 9.11
C ALA A 140 15.93 4.83 9.58
N ARG A 141 14.81 5.55 9.50
CA ARG A 141 13.48 5.05 9.91
C ARG A 141 13.05 3.81 9.14
N LEU A 142 13.38 3.72 7.84
CA LEU A 142 13.06 2.55 7.03
C LEU A 142 13.85 1.33 7.48
N TRP A 143 15.13 1.49 7.85
CA TRP A 143 15.95 0.40 8.36
C TRP A 143 15.42 -0.13 9.69
N VAL A 144 15.10 0.79 10.63
CA VAL A 144 14.54 0.42 11.95
C VAL A 144 13.20 -0.31 11.80
N LYS A 145 12.27 0.21 10.97
CA LYS A 145 10.98 -0.43 10.74
C LYS A 145 11.11 -1.79 10.04
N ALA A 146 11.99 -1.89 9.05
CA ALA A 146 12.24 -3.17 8.37
C ALA A 146 12.82 -4.23 9.32
N ALA A 147 13.75 -3.84 10.19
CA ALA A 147 14.34 -4.73 11.18
C ALA A 147 13.32 -5.16 12.25
N ALA A 148 12.52 -4.23 12.76
CA ALA A 148 11.44 -4.54 13.70
C ALA A 148 10.43 -5.54 13.09
N TRP A 149 10.04 -5.34 11.83
CA TRP A 149 9.15 -6.28 11.15
C TRP A 149 9.78 -7.68 10.97
N GLU A 150 11.08 -7.79 10.65
CA GLU A 150 11.76 -9.09 10.56
C GLU A 150 11.82 -9.77 11.94
N MET A 151 12.00 -9.00 13.02
CA MET A 151 12.03 -9.53 14.38
C MET A 151 10.64 -9.93 14.86
N ASP A 152 9.70 -9.00 14.89
CA ASP A 152 8.38 -9.16 15.51
C ASP A 152 7.41 -9.93 14.60
N GLY A 153 7.43 -9.64 13.31
CA GLY A 153 6.48 -10.20 12.35
C GLY A 153 6.91 -11.52 11.74
N ARG A 154 8.22 -11.81 11.69
CA ARG A 154 8.77 -13.03 11.08
C ARG A 154 9.63 -13.88 12.01
N HIS A 155 9.88 -13.39 13.22
CA HIS A 155 10.77 -14.03 14.20
C HIS A 155 12.15 -14.37 13.63
N ASN A 156 12.68 -13.50 12.76
CA ASN A 156 13.95 -13.70 12.06
C ASN A 156 15.02 -12.73 12.59
N ALA A 157 15.54 -13.02 13.77
CA ALA A 157 16.58 -12.20 14.40
C ALA A 157 17.84 -12.02 13.53
N GLY A 158 18.22 -13.07 12.77
CA GLY A 158 19.37 -12.99 11.88
C GLY A 158 19.19 -11.98 10.72
N ALA A 159 17.98 -11.89 10.15
CA ALA A 159 17.70 -10.89 9.14
C ALA A 159 17.60 -9.48 9.74
N ALA A 160 16.96 -9.33 10.89
CA ALA A 160 16.87 -8.06 11.62
C ALA A 160 18.26 -7.50 11.92
N ARG A 161 19.17 -8.34 12.47
CA ARG A 161 20.56 -7.96 12.75
C ARG A 161 21.28 -7.47 11.51
N ARG A 162 21.20 -8.22 10.40
CA ARG A 162 21.84 -7.81 9.12
C ARG A 162 21.30 -6.48 8.61
N LEU A 163 19.99 -6.23 8.73
CA LEU A 163 19.39 -4.96 8.34
C LEU A 163 19.91 -3.79 9.16
N LEU A 164 19.94 -3.93 10.49
CA LEU A 164 20.46 -2.87 11.37
C LEU A 164 21.95 -2.60 11.13
N GLN A 165 22.78 -3.64 11.03
CA GLN A 165 24.20 -3.48 10.71
C GLN A 165 24.44 -2.82 9.35
N ARG A 166 23.66 -3.19 8.33
CA ARG A 166 23.74 -2.54 7.02
C ARG A 166 23.28 -1.09 7.08
N GLY A 167 22.18 -0.82 7.81
CA GLY A 167 21.69 0.55 8.06
C GLY A 167 22.76 1.43 8.72
N LEU A 168 23.45 0.91 9.74
CA LEU A 168 24.53 1.62 10.45
C LEU A 168 25.74 1.92 9.55
N ARG A 169 26.09 1.02 8.62
CA ARG A 169 27.18 1.30 7.66
C ARG A 169 26.87 2.47 6.74
N VAL A 170 25.60 2.63 6.37
CA VAL A 170 25.15 3.71 5.48
C VAL A 170 24.87 5.00 6.25
N ASN A 171 24.38 4.90 7.49
CA ASN A 171 23.89 6.01 8.31
C ASN A 171 24.61 6.03 9.66
N ALA A 172 25.95 6.05 9.65
CA ALA A 172 26.76 5.94 10.88
C ALA A 172 26.49 7.04 11.91
N ALA A 173 26.11 8.24 11.47
CA ALA A 173 25.81 9.39 12.34
C ALA A 173 24.40 9.34 12.98
N GLU A 174 23.53 8.42 12.51
CA GLU A 174 22.14 8.38 12.95
C GLU A 174 21.97 7.66 14.30
N ARG A 175 21.83 8.44 15.35
CA ARG A 175 21.67 7.94 16.73
C ARG A 175 20.49 6.97 16.90
N SER A 176 19.40 7.20 16.17
CA SER A 176 18.20 6.35 16.25
C SER A 176 18.49 4.90 15.83
N LEU A 177 19.37 4.68 14.84
CA LEU A 177 19.79 3.35 14.40
C LEU A 177 20.68 2.66 15.45
N TRP A 178 21.61 3.38 16.06
CA TRP A 178 22.44 2.83 17.15
C TRP A 178 21.60 2.41 18.35
N LEU A 179 20.62 3.23 18.74
CA LEU A 179 19.70 2.88 19.81
C LEU A 179 18.82 1.66 19.46
N ALA A 180 18.35 1.58 18.23
CA ALA A 180 17.57 0.42 17.77
C ALA A 180 18.43 -0.86 17.76
N TYR A 181 19.69 -0.76 17.30
CA TYR A 181 20.60 -1.90 17.31
C TYR A 181 20.96 -2.34 18.73
N PHE A 182 21.25 -1.42 19.61
CA PHE A 182 21.52 -1.71 21.01
C PHE A 182 20.34 -2.43 21.70
N ARG A 183 19.11 -1.91 21.51
CA ARG A 183 17.89 -2.55 22.04
C ARG A 183 17.64 -3.94 21.46
N PHE A 184 18.07 -4.16 20.25
CA PHE A 184 17.92 -5.45 19.60
C PHE A 184 18.89 -6.51 20.18
N GLU A 185 20.12 -6.11 20.60
CA GLU A 185 21.13 -7.04 21.11
C GLU A 185 20.97 -7.33 22.64
N LEU A 186 20.17 -6.51 23.37
CA LEU A 186 19.78 -6.79 24.76
C LEU A 186 18.65 -7.82 24.84
#